data_d82e0e92b64f6c9d25f18f390c112754
#
_entry.id   d82e0e92b64f6c9d25f18f390c112754
#
_cell.length_a   1.000
_cell.length_b   1.000
_cell.length_c   1.000
_cell.angle_alpha   90.00
_cell.angle_beta   90.00
_cell.angle_gamma   90.00
#
_symmetry.space_group_name_H-M   'P 1'
#
loop_
_entity.id
_entity.type
_entity.pdbx_description
1 polymer ?
#
loop_
_entity_poly.entity_id
_entity_poly.type
_entity_poly.pdbx_seq_one_letter_code
_entity_poly.pdbx_strand_id
1 'polypeptide(L)'
;GVYIFFSLLVPCTTNEPQLQQIILEKDSDVDSLKNIIYCLKEENYFLYQTMDSLPLGSPLDTLVLSSKFGWRKKPFGGGWQKHTGTDFLAAWHDTVYATGNGKVIKSGWNVGYGRQIKISHCGGYESTYAHLYRLFVRNGDSVILGQPIGRAGNSGVVTGPHLHYEILRNDKKT
;
A
#
# COMPACT_ATOMS: atom_id res chain seq x y z
N GLY A 1 30.68 10.43 -15.49
CA GLY A 1 30.73 11.49 -16.45
C GLY A 1 30.83 10.92 -17.85
N VAL A 2 29.72 10.85 -18.59
CA VAL A 2 29.76 10.53 -20.02
C VAL A 2 29.67 11.88 -20.74
N TYR A 3 30.80 12.38 -21.20
CA TYR A 3 30.84 13.49 -22.13
C TYR A 3 30.45 12.96 -23.51
N ILE A 4 29.20 13.19 -23.92
CA ILE A 4 28.80 12.99 -25.32
C ILE A 4 29.33 14.21 -26.08
N PHE A 5 30.47 14.02 -26.75
CA PHE A 5 30.95 14.96 -27.76
C PHE A 5 30.02 14.88 -28.97
N PHE A 6 29.01 15.71 -29.04
CA PHE A 6 28.39 16.05 -30.29
C PHE A 6 29.36 16.98 -31.02
N SER A 7 30.13 16.43 -31.96
CA SER A 7 30.88 17.24 -32.95
C SER A 7 29.84 17.90 -33.87
N LEU A 8 29.32 19.04 -33.43
CA LEU A 8 28.65 19.95 -34.36
C LEU A 8 29.75 20.57 -35.24
N LEU A 9 29.84 20.07 -36.46
CA LEU A 9 30.49 20.81 -37.54
C LEU A 9 29.74 22.16 -37.74
N VAL A 10 30.12 23.16 -37.00
CA VAL A 10 29.68 24.54 -37.25
C VAL A 10 30.43 24.96 -38.49
N PRO A 11 29.75 25.30 -39.60
CA PRO A 11 30.44 25.81 -40.78
C PRO A 11 31.25 27.04 -40.38
N CYS A 12 32.50 27.14 -40.80
CA CYS A 12 33.47 28.17 -40.42
C CYS A 12 33.08 29.58 -40.87
N THR A 13 31.81 29.81 -41.27
CA THR A 13 31.28 31.09 -41.81
C THR A 13 30.13 31.65 -40.95
N THR A 14 29.82 31.08 -39.78
CA THR A 14 28.80 31.67 -38.91
C THR A 14 29.31 32.93 -38.24
N ASN A 15 28.60 34.05 -38.44
CA ASN A 15 28.94 35.32 -37.74
C ASN A 15 28.43 35.25 -36.31
N GLU A 16 28.98 36.10 -35.44
CA GLU A 16 28.69 36.13 -34.01
C GLU A 16 27.18 36.21 -33.64
N PRO A 17 26.32 36.96 -34.36
CA PRO A 17 24.87 36.97 -34.12
C PRO A 17 24.18 35.60 -34.37
N GLN A 18 24.60 34.84 -35.34
CA GLN A 18 24.03 33.50 -35.64
C GLN A 18 24.42 32.50 -34.56
N LEU A 19 25.64 32.55 -34.06
CA LEU A 19 26.09 31.72 -32.91
C LEU A 19 25.29 32.05 -31.65
N GLN A 20 25.04 33.35 -31.37
CA GLN A 20 24.26 33.77 -30.24
C GLN A 20 22.81 33.31 -30.30
N GLN A 21 22.19 33.30 -31.49
CA GLN A 21 20.83 32.78 -31.69
C GLN A 21 20.76 31.27 -31.46
N ILE A 22 21.74 30.49 -31.94
CA ILE A 22 21.82 29.03 -31.70
C ILE A 22 22.01 28.72 -30.22
N ILE A 23 22.75 29.52 -29.46
CA ILE A 23 22.95 29.38 -28.03
C ILE A 23 21.61 29.62 -27.29
N LEU A 24 20.88 30.68 -27.62
CA LEU A 24 19.58 31.01 -27.01
C LEU A 24 18.53 29.95 -27.28
N GLU A 25 18.48 29.40 -28.51
CA GLU A 25 17.56 28.26 -28.84
C GLU A 25 17.88 27.03 -28.03
N LYS A 26 19.17 26.69 -27.87
CA LYS A 26 19.61 25.54 -27.07
C LYS A 26 19.36 25.73 -25.57
N ASP A 27 19.52 26.90 -25.05
CA ASP A 27 19.22 27.20 -23.65
C ASP A 27 17.70 27.06 -23.38
N SER A 28 16.85 27.51 -24.31
CA SER A 28 15.40 27.27 -24.26
C SER A 28 15.04 25.77 -24.28
N ASP A 29 15.71 24.97 -25.10
CA ASP A 29 15.50 23.53 -25.13
C ASP A 29 15.92 22.83 -23.83
N VAL A 30 17.04 23.27 -23.25
CA VAL A 30 17.53 22.77 -21.96
C VAL A 30 16.54 23.09 -20.85
N ASP A 31 15.97 24.29 -20.80
CA ASP A 31 14.99 24.66 -19.80
C ASP A 31 13.66 23.92 -19.99
N SER A 32 13.25 23.67 -21.23
CA SER A 32 12.10 22.82 -21.54
C SER A 32 12.30 21.37 -21.01
N LEU A 33 13.49 20.81 -21.23
CA LEU A 33 13.85 19.47 -20.74
C LEU A 33 13.88 19.42 -19.20
N LYS A 34 14.39 20.44 -18.54
CA LYS A 34 14.37 20.55 -17.06
C LYS A 34 12.95 20.54 -16.52
N ASN A 35 12.03 21.26 -17.17
CA ASN A 35 10.61 21.31 -16.79
C ASN A 35 9.94 19.93 -16.97
N ILE A 36 10.22 19.23 -18.07
CA ILE A 36 9.71 17.87 -18.29
C ILE A 36 10.23 16.91 -17.21
N ILE A 37 11.52 16.97 -16.89
CA ILE A 37 12.12 16.15 -15.82
C ILE A 37 11.48 16.44 -14.47
N TYR A 38 11.20 17.70 -14.16
CA TYR A 38 10.52 18.09 -12.94
C TYR A 38 9.10 17.50 -12.88
N CYS A 39 8.29 17.67 -13.94
CA CYS A 39 6.94 17.10 -14.02
C CYS A 39 6.95 15.56 -13.85
N LEU A 40 7.87 14.86 -14.53
CA LEU A 40 7.99 13.40 -14.41
C LEU A 40 8.37 12.95 -13.00
N LYS A 41 9.20 13.72 -12.28
CA LYS A 41 9.53 13.44 -10.88
C LYS A 41 8.31 13.58 -9.97
N GLU A 42 7.52 14.64 -10.15
CA GLU A 42 6.28 14.87 -9.38
C GLU A 42 5.24 13.78 -9.65
N GLU A 43 5.03 13.39 -10.91
CA GLU A 43 4.13 12.29 -11.29
C GLU A 43 4.59 10.96 -10.67
N ASN A 44 5.87 10.62 -10.75
CA ASN A 44 6.42 9.43 -10.11
C ASN A 44 6.23 9.45 -8.60
N TYR A 45 6.50 10.56 -7.94
CA TYR A 45 6.29 10.72 -6.51
C TYR A 45 4.81 10.46 -6.14
N PHE A 46 3.88 11.04 -6.89
CA PHE A 46 2.44 10.82 -6.68
C PHE A 46 2.03 9.35 -6.89
N LEU A 47 2.58 8.68 -7.90
CA LEU A 47 2.33 7.25 -8.15
C LEU A 47 2.82 6.39 -7.00
N TYR A 48 4.03 6.63 -6.48
CA TYR A 48 4.56 5.89 -5.33
C TYR A 48 3.70 6.10 -4.09
N GLN A 49 3.31 7.32 -3.76
CA GLN A 49 2.43 7.60 -2.64
C GLN A 49 1.07 6.91 -2.78
N THR A 50 0.54 6.84 -3.99
CA THR A 50 -0.72 6.15 -4.27
C THR A 50 -0.58 4.64 -4.11
N MET A 51 0.50 4.04 -4.61
CA MET A 51 0.77 2.60 -4.47
C MET A 51 0.92 2.19 -3.01
N ASP A 52 1.70 2.92 -2.21
CA ASP A 52 1.86 2.65 -0.78
C ASP A 52 0.55 2.82 0.00
N SER A 53 -0.40 3.58 -0.55
CA SER A 53 -1.72 3.79 0.05
C SER A 53 -2.76 2.75 -0.36
N LEU A 54 -2.41 1.78 -1.21
CA LEU A 54 -3.25 0.61 -1.48
C LEU A 54 -2.88 -0.52 -0.51
N PRO A 55 -3.82 -1.40 -0.10
CA PRO A 55 -3.55 -2.51 0.82
C PRO A 55 -2.88 -3.70 0.10
N LEU A 56 -1.69 -3.46 -0.50
CA LEU A 56 -0.94 -4.43 -1.31
C LEU A 56 0.18 -5.13 -0.52
N GLY A 57 0.48 -4.68 0.69
CA GLY A 57 1.51 -5.25 1.54
C GLY A 57 1.13 -6.57 2.19
N SER A 58 2.07 -7.18 2.88
CA SER A 58 1.85 -8.40 3.66
C SER A 58 1.40 -8.05 5.09
N PRO A 59 0.30 -8.66 5.60
CA PRO A 59 -0.12 -8.47 6.98
C PRO A 59 0.70 -9.27 8.01
N LEU A 60 1.54 -10.22 7.58
CA LEU A 60 2.41 -11.06 8.40
C LEU A 60 3.77 -11.24 7.72
N ASP A 61 4.80 -11.61 8.48
CA ASP A 61 6.12 -11.93 7.93
C ASP A 61 6.09 -13.14 6.99
N THR A 62 5.23 -14.12 7.29
CA THR A 62 5.02 -15.31 6.45
C THR A 62 3.53 -15.51 6.21
N LEU A 63 3.14 -15.68 4.95
CA LEU A 63 1.76 -15.92 4.56
C LEU A 63 1.54 -17.41 4.29
N VAL A 64 0.91 -18.10 5.24
CA VAL A 64 0.44 -19.48 5.07
C VAL A 64 -1.08 -19.47 5.14
N LEU A 65 -1.73 -19.77 4.02
CA LEU A 65 -3.18 -19.78 3.92
C LEU A 65 -3.77 -20.96 4.73
N SER A 66 -4.69 -20.65 5.65
CA SER A 66 -5.44 -21.68 6.41
C SER A 66 -6.88 -21.80 5.94
N SER A 67 -7.54 -20.70 5.54
CA SER A 67 -8.90 -20.76 4.99
C SER A 67 -9.15 -19.60 4.01
N LYS A 68 -9.75 -19.95 2.87
CA LYS A 68 -10.07 -18.98 1.80
C LYS A 68 -11.35 -18.20 2.07
N PHE A 69 -11.44 -17.01 1.47
CA PHE A 69 -12.69 -16.29 1.29
C PHE A 69 -13.73 -17.16 0.54
N GLY A 70 -15.02 -17.03 0.87
CA GLY A 70 -16.09 -17.69 0.16
C GLY A 70 -16.92 -18.65 1.03
N TRP A 71 -17.73 -19.48 0.39
CA TRP A 71 -18.58 -20.44 1.09
C TRP A 71 -17.77 -21.60 1.68
N ARG A 72 -17.93 -21.84 2.98
CA ARG A 72 -17.29 -22.97 3.68
C ARG A 72 -18.22 -23.59 4.73
N LYS A 73 -17.91 -24.80 5.18
CA LYS A 73 -18.55 -25.37 6.37
C LYS A 73 -18.28 -24.49 7.59
N LYS A 74 -19.30 -24.29 8.42
CA LYS A 74 -19.14 -23.56 9.68
C LYS A 74 -18.13 -24.28 10.57
N PRO A 75 -17.22 -23.58 11.25
CA PRO A 75 -16.33 -24.19 12.23
C PRO A 75 -17.06 -24.72 13.46
N PHE A 76 -18.26 -24.18 13.75
CA PHE A 76 -19.12 -24.59 14.87
C PHE A 76 -20.57 -24.73 14.41
N GLY A 77 -21.30 -25.71 14.98
CA GLY A 77 -22.76 -25.84 14.82
C GLY A 77 -23.26 -26.40 13.49
N GLY A 78 -22.37 -26.85 12.60
CA GLY A 78 -22.74 -27.42 11.31
C GLY A 78 -23.33 -26.44 10.29
N GLY A 79 -23.53 -26.88 9.06
CA GLY A 79 -24.04 -26.08 7.94
C GLY A 79 -22.97 -25.26 7.22
N TRP A 80 -23.42 -24.39 6.30
CA TRP A 80 -22.56 -23.54 5.47
C TRP A 80 -22.61 -22.08 5.90
N GLN A 81 -21.50 -21.37 5.75
CA GLN A 81 -21.43 -19.92 5.91
C GLN A 81 -20.51 -19.31 4.88
N LYS A 82 -20.75 -18.04 4.55
CA LYS A 82 -19.82 -17.25 3.77
C LYS A 82 -18.70 -16.73 4.69
N HIS A 83 -17.46 -17.13 4.41
CA HIS A 83 -16.27 -16.56 5.03
C HIS A 83 -15.96 -15.23 4.37
N THR A 84 -15.89 -14.16 5.14
CA THR A 84 -15.84 -12.80 4.64
C THR A 84 -14.42 -12.28 4.42
N GLY A 85 -13.43 -13.08 4.72
CA GLY A 85 -12.02 -12.77 4.55
C GLY A 85 -11.18 -13.99 4.25
N THR A 86 -9.90 -13.84 4.40
CA THR A 86 -8.91 -14.92 4.28
C THR A 86 -8.27 -15.12 5.64
N ASP A 87 -8.16 -16.39 6.07
CA ASP A 87 -7.47 -16.73 7.30
C ASP A 87 -6.04 -17.18 6.99
N PHE A 88 -5.06 -16.55 7.64
CA PHE A 88 -3.65 -16.93 7.59
C PHE A 88 -3.23 -17.58 8.90
N LEU A 89 -2.47 -18.67 8.83
CA LEU A 89 -1.84 -19.25 10.01
C LEU A 89 -0.94 -18.19 10.66
N ALA A 90 -1.10 -18.01 11.94
CA ALA A 90 -0.25 -17.13 12.72
C ALA A 90 -0.02 -17.78 14.08
N ALA A 91 1.22 -17.77 14.52
CA ALA A 91 1.54 -18.16 15.89
C ALA A 91 0.99 -17.10 16.85
N TRP A 92 0.79 -17.51 18.10
CA TRP A 92 0.40 -16.59 19.15
C TRP A 92 1.47 -15.50 19.29
N HIS A 93 1.06 -14.24 19.19
CA HIS A 93 1.90 -13.04 19.26
C HIS A 93 2.73 -12.72 18.00
N ASP A 94 2.51 -13.38 16.86
CA ASP A 94 3.10 -12.92 15.61
C ASP A 94 2.73 -11.46 15.34
N THR A 95 3.69 -10.70 14.81
CA THR A 95 3.46 -9.29 14.51
C THR A 95 2.54 -9.16 13.31
N VAL A 96 1.53 -8.29 13.45
CA VAL A 96 0.62 -7.93 12.38
C VAL A 96 0.95 -6.53 11.90
N TYR A 97 1.07 -6.38 10.57
CA TYR A 97 1.50 -5.16 9.90
C TYR A 97 0.38 -4.54 9.07
N ALA A 98 0.40 -3.20 8.94
CA ALA A 98 -0.46 -2.49 8.01
C ALA A 98 -0.07 -2.83 6.56
N THR A 99 -1.04 -3.20 5.74
CA THR A 99 -0.82 -3.60 4.34
C THR A 99 -0.77 -2.42 3.37
N GLY A 100 -0.96 -1.20 3.85
CA GLY A 100 -0.86 0.05 3.10
C GLY A 100 -0.92 1.26 4.03
N ASN A 101 -0.51 2.42 3.50
CA ASN A 101 -0.71 3.69 4.20
C ASN A 101 -2.20 3.95 4.38
N GLY A 102 -2.60 4.52 5.52
CA GLY A 102 -4.01 4.79 5.73
C GLY A 102 -4.32 5.37 7.12
N LYS A 103 -5.61 5.48 7.39
CA LYS A 103 -6.13 5.96 8.67
C LYS A 103 -6.90 4.87 9.38
N VAL A 104 -6.61 4.64 10.64
CA VAL A 104 -7.34 3.67 11.48
C VAL A 104 -8.75 4.20 11.74
N ILE A 105 -9.75 3.52 11.19
CA ILE A 105 -11.17 3.86 11.36
C ILE A 105 -11.84 3.03 12.45
N LYS A 106 -11.23 1.91 12.86
CA LYS A 106 -11.65 1.11 14.00
C LYS A 106 -10.48 0.40 14.65
N SER A 107 -10.38 0.49 15.96
CA SER A 107 -9.45 -0.28 16.80
C SER A 107 -10.15 -0.63 18.11
N GLY A 108 -10.40 -1.93 18.36
CA GLY A 108 -11.11 -2.38 19.56
C GLY A 108 -11.83 -3.70 19.38
N TRP A 109 -12.76 -3.98 20.28
CA TRP A 109 -13.55 -5.21 20.28
C TRP A 109 -14.72 -5.16 19.29
N ASN A 110 -14.99 -6.28 18.62
CA ASN A 110 -16.17 -6.50 17.79
C ASN A 110 -16.70 -7.93 17.97
N VAL A 111 -18.03 -8.07 18.00
CA VAL A 111 -18.67 -9.38 18.12
C VAL A 111 -18.27 -10.24 16.92
N GLY A 112 -17.82 -11.45 17.19
CA GLY A 112 -17.32 -12.39 16.16
C GLY A 112 -15.83 -12.19 15.83
N TYR A 113 -15.41 -10.99 15.49
CA TYR A 113 -14.02 -10.66 15.11
C TYR A 113 -13.05 -10.56 16.31
N GLY A 114 -13.57 -10.44 17.55
CA GLY A 114 -12.74 -10.20 18.71
C GLY A 114 -12.08 -8.82 18.67
N ARG A 115 -10.80 -8.74 19.04
CA ARG A 115 -10.00 -7.51 18.87
C ARG A 115 -9.67 -7.37 17.40
N GLN A 116 -10.03 -6.21 16.83
CA GLN A 116 -9.81 -5.90 15.43
C GLN A 116 -9.26 -4.51 15.21
N ILE A 117 -8.59 -4.35 14.10
CA ILE A 117 -8.19 -3.06 13.52
C ILE A 117 -8.80 -3.00 12.12
N LYS A 118 -9.36 -1.82 11.76
CA LYS A 118 -9.79 -1.52 10.40
C LYS A 118 -9.12 -0.24 9.96
N ILE A 119 -8.52 -0.26 8.77
CA ILE A 119 -7.78 0.86 8.18
C ILE A 119 -8.46 1.25 6.88
N SER A 120 -8.72 2.55 6.72
CA SER A 120 -9.18 3.14 5.46
C SER A 120 -7.96 3.59 4.66
N HIS A 121 -7.95 3.23 3.37
CA HIS A 121 -6.90 3.49 2.41
C HIS A 121 -7.41 4.39 1.28
N CYS A 122 -6.53 4.79 0.34
CA CYS A 122 -6.97 5.52 -0.83
C CYS A 122 -7.86 4.66 -1.75
N GLY A 123 -8.54 5.28 -2.71
CA GLY A 123 -9.36 4.58 -3.71
C GLY A 123 -10.58 3.83 -3.15
N GLY A 124 -11.01 4.14 -1.92
CA GLY A 124 -12.16 3.52 -1.26
C GLY A 124 -11.88 2.10 -0.76
N TYR A 125 -10.60 1.75 -0.56
CA TYR A 125 -10.23 0.48 0.03
C TYR A 125 -10.21 0.55 1.55
N GLU A 126 -10.56 -0.57 2.18
CA GLU A 126 -10.42 -0.80 3.61
C GLU A 126 -9.78 -2.16 3.86
N SER A 127 -8.89 -2.25 4.83
CA SER A 127 -8.36 -3.52 5.33
C SER A 127 -8.83 -3.77 6.76
N THR A 128 -9.13 -5.03 7.08
CA THR A 128 -9.55 -5.47 8.41
C THR A 128 -8.63 -6.59 8.90
N TYR A 129 -8.16 -6.45 10.13
CA TYR A 129 -7.30 -7.39 10.83
C TYR A 129 -8.02 -7.83 12.09
N ALA A 130 -8.37 -9.11 12.21
CA ALA A 130 -9.17 -9.60 13.33
C ALA A 130 -8.51 -10.75 14.10
N HIS A 131 -9.16 -11.16 15.20
CA HIS A 131 -8.72 -12.17 16.16
C HIS A 131 -7.41 -11.82 16.89
N LEU A 132 -7.10 -10.51 16.98
CA LEU A 132 -5.85 -10.01 17.54
C LEU A 132 -5.75 -10.26 19.04
N TYR A 133 -4.53 -10.48 19.51
CA TYR A 133 -4.21 -10.51 20.93
C TYR A 133 -4.04 -9.11 21.50
N ARG A 134 -3.32 -8.23 20.79
CA ARG A 134 -3.01 -6.87 21.23
C ARG A 134 -3.11 -5.89 20.07
N LEU A 135 -3.59 -4.69 20.34
CA LEU A 135 -3.69 -3.57 19.42
C LEU A 135 -2.61 -2.55 19.79
N PHE A 136 -1.88 -2.03 18.80
CA PHE A 136 -0.83 -1.02 19.01
C PHE A 136 -1.28 0.37 18.58
N VAL A 137 -2.38 0.44 17.81
CA VAL A 137 -2.92 1.68 17.23
C VAL A 137 -4.35 1.92 17.72
N ARG A 138 -4.80 3.17 17.67
CA ARG A 138 -6.13 3.64 18.10
C ARG A 138 -6.89 4.25 16.93
N ASN A 139 -8.20 4.42 17.11
CA ASN A 139 -9.03 5.13 16.12
C ASN A 139 -8.45 6.53 15.87
N GLY A 140 -8.36 6.89 14.59
CA GLY A 140 -7.84 8.19 14.15
C GLY A 140 -6.33 8.21 13.89
N ASP A 141 -5.56 7.20 14.30
CA ASP A 141 -4.12 7.13 14.02
C ASP A 141 -3.88 6.99 12.53
N SER A 142 -2.85 7.65 12.03
CA SER A 142 -2.29 7.40 10.69
C SER A 142 -1.25 6.29 10.78
N VAL A 143 -1.25 5.40 9.80
CA VAL A 143 -0.29 4.29 9.69
C VAL A 143 0.35 4.27 8.31
N ILE A 144 1.56 3.74 8.24
CA ILE A 144 2.28 3.53 6.97
C ILE A 144 2.38 2.04 6.65
N LEU A 145 2.56 1.72 5.38
CA LEU A 145 2.83 0.37 4.89
C LEU A 145 3.95 -0.30 5.70
N GLY A 146 3.71 -1.53 6.16
CA GLY A 146 4.67 -2.31 6.97
C GLY A 146 4.79 -1.88 8.44
N GLN A 147 4.01 -0.90 8.89
CA GLN A 147 4.00 -0.52 10.30
C GLN A 147 3.39 -1.62 11.16
N PRO A 148 4.03 -2.03 12.29
CA PRO A 148 3.42 -2.92 13.28
C PRO A 148 2.17 -2.29 13.88
N ILE A 149 1.01 -2.94 13.73
CA ILE A 149 -0.28 -2.44 14.23
C ILE A 149 -0.87 -3.29 15.36
N GLY A 150 -0.39 -4.53 15.53
CA GLY A 150 -0.88 -5.42 16.58
C GLY A 150 -0.12 -6.73 16.67
N ARG A 151 -0.69 -7.65 17.45
CA ARG A 151 -0.22 -9.02 17.59
C ARG A 151 -1.35 -9.99 17.26
N ALA A 152 -1.07 -11.02 16.48
CA ALA A 152 -2.00 -12.12 16.20
C ALA A 152 -2.37 -12.87 17.50
N GLY A 153 -3.58 -13.44 17.52
CA GLY A 153 -4.09 -14.12 18.72
C GLY A 153 -5.25 -15.06 18.41
N ASN A 154 -6.15 -15.15 19.38
CA ASN A 154 -7.28 -16.09 19.37
C ASN A 154 -8.53 -15.44 19.99
N SER A 155 -8.75 -14.14 19.76
CA SER A 155 -9.89 -13.42 20.33
C SER A 155 -11.13 -13.53 19.43
N GLY A 156 -12.33 -13.49 20.05
CA GLY A 156 -13.59 -13.60 19.31
C GLY A 156 -14.01 -15.06 19.07
N VAL A 157 -14.69 -15.32 17.95
CA VAL A 157 -15.23 -16.66 17.62
C VAL A 157 -14.27 -17.38 16.67
N VAL A 158 -13.33 -18.13 17.23
CA VAL A 158 -12.25 -18.80 16.50
C VAL A 158 -11.97 -20.20 17.05
N THR A 159 -11.35 -21.06 16.24
CA THR A 159 -10.97 -22.43 16.62
C THR A 159 -9.50 -22.53 17.08
N GLY A 160 -8.69 -21.52 16.85
CA GLY A 160 -7.27 -21.49 17.20
C GLY A 160 -6.63 -20.19 16.74
N PRO A 161 -5.34 -19.95 17.10
CA PRO A 161 -4.63 -18.75 16.70
C PRO A 161 -4.50 -18.62 15.18
N HIS A 162 -4.91 -17.48 14.63
CA HIS A 162 -4.76 -17.12 13.22
C HIS A 162 -5.03 -15.62 13.04
N LEU A 163 -4.66 -15.09 11.90
CA LEU A 163 -5.08 -13.77 11.45
C LEU A 163 -6.22 -13.91 10.44
N HIS A 164 -7.37 -13.36 10.77
CA HIS A 164 -8.43 -13.13 9.79
C HIS A 164 -8.23 -11.78 9.13
N TYR A 165 -8.08 -11.78 7.80
CA TYR A 165 -7.80 -10.59 6.99
C TYR A 165 -8.85 -10.38 5.93
N GLU A 166 -9.36 -9.14 5.81
CA GLU A 166 -10.33 -8.75 4.80
C GLU A 166 -9.85 -7.52 4.04
N ILE A 167 -10.17 -7.47 2.75
CA ILE A 167 -10.13 -6.25 1.94
C ILE A 167 -11.53 -5.94 1.46
N LEU A 168 -11.96 -4.69 1.61
CA LEU A 168 -13.19 -4.17 1.05
C LEU A 168 -12.83 -3.06 0.06
N ARG A 169 -13.66 -2.90 -0.96
CA ARG A 169 -13.64 -1.74 -1.85
C ARG A 169 -15.05 -1.20 -1.98
N ASN A 170 -15.27 0.06 -1.60
CA ASN A 170 -16.59 0.69 -1.62
C ASN A 170 -17.65 -0.20 -0.95
N ASP A 171 -17.39 -0.63 0.30
CA ASP A 171 -18.22 -1.51 1.12
C ASP A 171 -18.45 -2.95 0.58
N LYS A 172 -17.85 -3.30 -0.54
CA LYS A 172 -17.89 -4.66 -1.08
C LYS A 172 -16.63 -5.42 -0.71
N LYS A 173 -16.80 -6.61 -0.08
CA LYS A 173 -15.70 -7.53 0.22
C LYS A 173 -15.21 -8.19 -1.07
N THR A 174 -13.92 -8.10 -1.31
CA THR A 174 -13.23 -8.62 -2.50
C THR A 174 -12.29 -9.76 -2.12
#